data_342efdea6b8a9de0d85c266d60649255
#
_entry.id   342efdea6b8a9de0d85c266d60649255
#
_cell.length_a   1.000
_cell.length_b   1.000
_cell.length_c   1.000
_cell.angle_alpha   90.00
_cell.angle_beta   90.00
_cell.angle_gamma   90.00
#
_symmetry.space_group_name_H-M   'P 1'
#
loop_
_entity.id
_entity.type
_entity.pdbx_description
1 polymer ?
#
loop_
_entity_poly.entity_id
_entity_poly.type
_entity_poly.pdbx_seq_one_letter_code
_entity_poly.pdbx_strand_id
1 'polypeptide(L)'
;VYLYKDQDYQTYRYFIIKAIAVAVICILVLLYIYIFKKLKPLKRLKKQIDKFAQGKLNDIEDVSTGVDEISQVSEAFYQAIVQIRKLNQSRQFFLRNIMHELKTPITKGLLTLEMIEDNKYKERLNGVFTRLEILINEFAAIEQITSGAAFINRKKYNILDVLDEAKEIAMRDDSNIRIFMEESFFVNVDFKLFTTAIKNMIDNGIKHSEDGFVQIDIIDDYICFKNRGPELNNTLEYYTQAFTQGSKQKSSFGLGLYIVNTILETHGMKLDYLYEDGVNLFYFRNLKSVIVKE
;
A
#
# COMPACT_ATOMS: atom_id res chain seq x y z
N VAL A 1 25.88 5.98 -88.81
CA VAL A 1 25.05 6.88 -88.03
C VAL A 1 25.79 7.11 -86.68
N TYR A 2 26.52 8.27 -86.61
CA TYR A 2 27.16 8.67 -85.34
C TYR A 2 26.08 9.30 -84.43
N LEU A 3 25.70 8.60 -83.37
CA LEU A 3 24.92 9.20 -82.31
C LEU A 3 25.80 10.21 -81.55
N TYR A 4 25.65 11.45 -81.88
CA TYR A 4 26.24 12.55 -81.18
C TYR A 4 25.65 12.57 -79.74
N LYS A 5 26.53 12.19 -78.76
CA LYS A 5 26.14 12.19 -77.37
C LYS A 5 26.19 13.61 -76.87
N ASP A 6 25.06 14.30 -76.94
CA ASP A 6 24.95 15.68 -76.48
C ASP A 6 25.29 15.78 -74.98
N GLN A 7 26.41 16.36 -74.70
CA GLN A 7 27.01 16.41 -73.37
C GLN A 7 26.17 17.29 -72.42
N ASP A 8 25.53 18.29 -72.99
CA ASP A 8 24.63 19.20 -72.24
C ASP A 8 23.35 18.50 -71.81
N TYR A 9 22.80 17.62 -72.69
CA TYR A 9 21.60 16.84 -72.39
C TYR A 9 21.85 15.85 -71.25
N GLN A 10 23.05 15.24 -71.12
CA GLN A 10 23.38 14.34 -70.05
C GLN A 10 23.51 15.08 -68.73
N THR A 11 24.20 16.26 -68.73
CA THR A 11 24.36 17.09 -67.56
C THR A 11 23.04 17.56 -66.99
N TYR A 12 22.11 17.98 -67.88
CA TYR A 12 20.75 18.42 -67.50
C TYR A 12 19.93 17.28 -66.91
N ARG A 13 20.04 16.09 -67.47
CA ARG A 13 19.38 14.88 -66.97
C ARG A 13 19.87 14.45 -65.56
N TYR A 14 21.17 14.52 -65.29
CA TYR A 14 21.74 14.29 -63.99
C TYR A 14 21.28 15.34 -62.98
N PHE A 15 21.15 16.58 -63.36
CA PHE A 15 20.65 17.68 -62.52
C PHE A 15 19.18 17.40 -62.13
N ILE A 16 18.34 17.04 -63.07
CA ILE A 16 16.92 16.71 -62.83
C ILE A 16 16.82 15.52 -61.85
N ILE A 17 17.61 14.45 -62.10
CA ILE A 17 17.58 13.24 -61.20
C ILE A 17 18.00 13.63 -59.80
N LYS A 18 19.04 14.43 -59.61
CA LYS A 18 19.47 14.94 -58.30
C LYS A 18 18.39 15.80 -57.62
N ALA A 19 17.76 16.71 -58.38
CA ALA A 19 16.69 17.56 -57.85
C ALA A 19 15.46 16.71 -57.39
N ILE A 20 15.09 15.70 -58.17
CA ILE A 20 14.02 14.75 -57.78
C ILE A 20 14.42 13.98 -56.53
N ALA A 21 15.66 13.46 -56.44
CA ALA A 21 16.13 12.74 -55.30
C ALA A 21 16.10 13.59 -54.02
N VAL A 22 16.55 14.85 -54.12
CA VAL A 22 16.50 15.83 -52.98
C VAL A 22 15.06 16.12 -52.58
N ALA A 23 14.14 16.32 -53.55
CA ALA A 23 12.71 16.51 -53.28
C ALA A 23 12.08 15.32 -52.53
N VAL A 24 12.37 14.11 -52.98
CA VAL A 24 11.89 12.89 -52.30
C VAL A 24 12.43 12.80 -50.85
N ILE A 25 13.71 13.06 -50.64
CA ILE A 25 14.31 13.07 -49.30
C ILE A 25 13.61 14.13 -48.43
N CYS A 26 13.41 15.34 -48.92
CA CYS A 26 12.70 16.40 -48.19
C CYS A 26 11.27 15.97 -47.80
N ILE A 27 10.53 15.34 -48.69
CA ILE A 27 9.18 14.84 -48.41
C ILE A 27 9.21 13.75 -47.32
N LEU A 28 10.15 12.82 -47.41
CA LEU A 28 10.31 11.78 -46.38
C LEU A 28 10.64 12.35 -44.99
N VAL A 29 11.53 13.35 -44.93
CA VAL A 29 11.88 14.06 -43.69
C VAL A 29 10.68 14.80 -43.09
N LEU A 30 9.92 15.53 -43.93
CA LEU A 30 8.70 16.20 -43.49
C LEU A 30 7.65 15.22 -42.98
N LEU A 31 7.46 14.10 -43.67
CA LEU A 31 6.54 13.03 -43.27
C LEU A 31 6.99 12.38 -41.96
N TYR A 32 8.28 12.13 -41.77
CA TYR A 32 8.84 11.63 -40.52
C TYR A 32 8.57 12.59 -39.36
N ILE A 33 8.84 13.88 -39.53
CA ILE A 33 8.59 14.92 -38.52
C ILE A 33 7.09 14.98 -38.17
N TYR A 34 6.22 14.91 -39.19
CA TYR A 34 4.77 14.93 -39.01
C TYR A 34 4.30 13.74 -38.18
N ILE A 35 4.71 12.52 -38.54
CA ILE A 35 4.36 11.29 -37.80
C ILE A 35 4.88 11.35 -36.36
N PHE A 36 6.13 11.76 -36.18
CA PHE A 36 6.74 11.86 -34.85
C PHE A 36 5.99 12.84 -33.94
N LYS A 37 5.59 14.00 -34.46
CA LYS A 37 4.77 14.97 -33.71
C LYS A 37 3.39 14.40 -33.36
N LYS A 38 2.74 13.68 -34.27
CA LYS A 38 1.43 13.06 -34.02
C LYS A 38 1.48 11.91 -33.01
N LEU A 39 2.58 11.18 -32.93
CA LEU A 39 2.74 10.05 -31.98
C LEU A 39 3.24 10.46 -30.59
N LYS A 40 3.80 11.66 -30.44
CA LYS A 40 4.31 12.15 -29.15
C LYS A 40 3.24 12.18 -28.05
N PRO A 41 1.98 12.61 -28.25
CA PRO A 41 0.92 12.57 -27.25
C PRO A 41 0.62 11.15 -26.77
N LEU A 42 0.63 10.13 -27.65
CA LEU A 42 0.41 8.74 -27.29
C LEU A 42 1.45 8.23 -26.27
N LYS A 43 2.71 8.63 -26.41
CA LYS A 43 3.77 8.29 -25.46
C LYS A 43 3.54 8.94 -24.09
N ARG A 44 2.98 10.16 -24.06
CA ARG A 44 2.60 10.83 -22.81
C ARG A 44 1.43 10.12 -22.15
N LEU A 45 0.39 9.81 -22.91
CA LEU A 45 -0.77 9.05 -22.41
C LEU A 45 -0.34 7.70 -21.83
N LYS A 46 0.52 6.94 -22.54
CA LYS A 46 1.07 5.69 -22.01
C LYS A 46 1.71 5.88 -20.63
N LYS A 47 2.51 6.92 -20.45
CA LYS A 47 3.15 7.21 -19.15
C LYS A 47 2.11 7.46 -18.03
N GLN A 48 0.97 8.07 -18.34
CA GLN A 48 -0.10 8.27 -17.36
C GLN A 48 -0.82 6.95 -17.04
N ILE A 49 -1.02 6.10 -18.03
CA ILE A 49 -1.57 4.74 -17.85
C ILE A 49 -0.61 3.88 -16.99
N ASP A 50 0.69 3.98 -17.22
CA ASP A 50 1.69 3.27 -16.40
C ASP A 50 1.66 3.74 -14.92
N LYS A 51 1.46 5.05 -14.67
CA LYS A 51 1.24 5.57 -13.30
C LYS A 51 -0.04 5.01 -12.68
N PHE A 52 -1.11 4.90 -13.46
CA PHE A 52 -2.36 4.29 -13.02
C PHE A 52 -2.16 2.82 -12.62
N ALA A 53 -1.48 2.03 -13.45
CA ALA A 53 -1.17 0.63 -13.18
C ALA A 53 -0.31 0.44 -11.91
N GLN A 54 0.50 1.46 -11.55
CA GLN A 54 1.29 1.49 -10.31
C GLN A 54 0.49 1.98 -9.09
N GLY A 55 -0.82 2.25 -9.22
CA GLY A 55 -1.65 2.78 -8.13
C GLY A 55 -1.42 4.26 -7.80
N LYS A 56 -0.60 4.98 -8.56
CA LYS A 56 -0.25 6.41 -8.34
C LYS A 56 -1.34 7.32 -8.89
N LEU A 57 -2.58 7.14 -8.42
CA LEU A 57 -3.74 7.89 -8.92
C LEU A 57 -3.58 9.41 -8.83
N ASN A 58 -2.95 9.92 -7.77
CA ASN A 58 -2.80 11.36 -7.53
C ASN A 58 -1.77 12.03 -8.44
N ASP A 59 -0.81 11.26 -8.98
CA ASP A 59 0.26 11.75 -9.85
C ASP A 59 -0.16 11.79 -11.33
N ILE A 60 -1.38 11.39 -11.66
CA ILE A 60 -1.90 11.40 -13.03
C ILE A 60 -2.34 12.81 -13.39
N GLU A 61 -1.79 13.32 -14.49
CA GLU A 61 -2.05 14.64 -15.02
C GLU A 61 -2.85 14.58 -16.33
N ASP A 62 -3.61 15.62 -16.63
CA ASP A 62 -4.21 15.78 -17.93
C ASP A 62 -3.11 16.07 -18.99
N VAL A 63 -3.02 15.20 -19.98
CA VAL A 63 -2.08 15.31 -21.08
C VAL A 63 -2.76 15.56 -22.42
N SER A 64 -4.07 15.84 -22.42
CA SER A 64 -4.83 16.25 -23.61
C SER A 64 -4.29 17.61 -24.12
N THR A 65 -3.94 17.69 -25.40
CA THR A 65 -3.27 18.88 -25.96
C THR A 65 -3.91 19.38 -27.24
N GLY A 66 -5.03 18.83 -27.68
CA GLY A 66 -5.63 19.19 -28.94
C GLY A 66 -7.01 18.63 -29.17
N VAL A 67 -7.44 18.66 -30.43
CA VAL A 67 -8.77 18.22 -30.90
C VAL A 67 -8.69 16.88 -31.64
N ASP A 68 -7.51 16.25 -31.70
CA ASP A 68 -7.32 14.95 -32.36
C ASP A 68 -7.84 13.78 -31.49
N GLU A 69 -7.97 12.61 -32.12
CA GLU A 69 -8.53 11.41 -31.49
C GLU A 69 -7.70 10.98 -30.27
N ILE A 70 -6.39 11.18 -30.30
CA ILE A 70 -5.50 10.84 -29.16
C ILE A 70 -5.77 11.78 -27.98
N SER A 71 -6.01 13.06 -28.22
CA SER A 71 -6.38 14.03 -27.20
C SER A 71 -7.74 13.70 -26.57
N GLN A 72 -8.73 13.32 -27.38
CA GLN A 72 -10.05 12.93 -26.87
C GLN A 72 -9.96 11.68 -25.98
N VAL A 73 -9.15 10.69 -26.35
CA VAL A 73 -8.91 9.50 -25.52
C VAL A 73 -8.17 9.89 -24.22
N SER A 74 -7.19 10.80 -24.31
CA SER A 74 -6.45 11.28 -23.15
C SER A 74 -7.36 12.00 -22.15
N GLU A 75 -8.25 12.85 -22.66
CA GLU A 75 -9.23 13.57 -21.87
C GLU A 75 -10.23 12.60 -21.21
N ALA A 76 -10.80 11.68 -21.98
CA ALA A 76 -11.73 10.66 -21.45
C ALA A 76 -11.07 9.82 -20.35
N PHE A 77 -9.81 9.40 -20.54
CA PHE A 77 -9.03 8.71 -19.52
C PHE A 77 -8.86 9.57 -18.27
N TYR A 78 -8.45 10.85 -18.43
CA TYR A 78 -8.28 11.75 -17.29
C TYR A 78 -9.59 11.99 -16.52
N GLN A 79 -10.71 12.17 -17.22
CA GLN A 79 -12.03 12.31 -16.60
C GLN A 79 -12.44 11.06 -15.82
N ALA A 80 -12.15 9.86 -16.34
CA ALA A 80 -12.37 8.62 -15.61
C ALA A 80 -11.53 8.57 -14.30
N ILE A 81 -10.27 9.01 -14.34
CA ILE A 81 -9.41 9.10 -13.16
C ILE A 81 -9.96 10.12 -12.14
N VAL A 82 -10.43 11.27 -12.59
CA VAL A 82 -11.06 12.28 -11.72
C VAL A 82 -12.29 11.69 -11.02
N GLN A 83 -13.13 10.94 -11.73
CA GLN A 83 -14.29 10.26 -11.12
C GLN A 83 -13.86 9.20 -10.10
N ILE A 84 -12.85 8.38 -10.39
CA ILE A 84 -12.32 7.38 -9.46
C ILE A 84 -11.78 8.08 -8.19
N ARG A 85 -11.02 9.18 -8.34
CA ARG A 85 -10.55 9.97 -7.19
C ARG A 85 -11.71 10.48 -6.33
N LYS A 86 -12.73 11.05 -6.96
CA LYS A 86 -13.92 11.56 -6.28
C LYS A 86 -14.68 10.46 -5.54
N LEU A 87 -14.86 9.30 -6.17
CA LEU A 87 -15.50 8.14 -5.54
C LEU A 87 -14.69 7.65 -4.33
N ASN A 88 -13.37 7.55 -4.46
CA ASN A 88 -12.50 7.15 -3.35
C ASN A 88 -12.56 8.16 -2.20
N GLN A 89 -12.51 9.47 -2.47
CA GLN A 89 -12.63 10.51 -1.45
C GLN A 89 -14.00 10.48 -0.76
N SER A 90 -15.08 10.31 -1.53
CA SER A 90 -16.43 10.20 -0.97
C SER A 90 -16.58 8.97 -0.07
N ARG A 91 -16.05 7.83 -0.52
CA ARG A 91 -16.02 6.59 0.27
C ARG A 91 -15.26 6.77 1.58
N GLN A 92 -14.08 7.39 1.55
CA GLN A 92 -13.27 7.67 2.74
C GLN A 92 -13.99 8.58 3.72
N PHE A 93 -14.59 9.67 3.23
CA PHE A 93 -15.36 10.59 4.04
C PHE A 93 -16.55 9.89 4.70
N PHE A 94 -17.29 9.09 3.93
CA PHE A 94 -18.44 8.31 4.41
C PHE A 94 -18.03 7.32 5.51
N LEU A 95 -16.97 6.52 5.28
CA LEU A 95 -16.50 5.53 6.26
C LEU A 95 -15.99 6.20 7.54
N ARG A 96 -15.22 7.29 7.41
CA ARG A 96 -14.75 8.06 8.57
C ARG A 96 -15.92 8.59 9.41
N ASN A 97 -16.95 9.15 8.77
CA ASN A 97 -18.12 9.66 9.47
C ASN A 97 -18.90 8.53 10.16
N ILE A 98 -19.12 7.40 9.50
CA ILE A 98 -19.78 6.25 10.12
C ILE A 98 -19.01 5.77 11.34
N MET A 99 -17.69 5.65 11.26
CA MET A 99 -16.88 5.21 12.39
C MET A 99 -17.00 6.17 13.58
N HIS A 100 -17.00 7.50 13.35
CA HIS A 100 -17.23 8.47 14.39
C HIS A 100 -18.64 8.38 15.00
N GLU A 101 -19.65 8.23 14.14
CA GLU A 101 -21.06 8.09 14.57
C GLU A 101 -21.31 6.76 15.32
N LEU A 102 -20.59 5.69 15.01
CA LEU A 102 -20.68 4.42 15.74
C LEU A 102 -19.89 4.42 17.06
N LYS A 103 -18.75 5.11 17.11
CA LYS A 103 -17.95 5.20 18.34
C LYS A 103 -18.73 5.85 19.48
N THR A 104 -19.50 6.87 19.19
CA THR A 104 -20.29 7.62 20.20
C THR A 104 -21.31 6.74 20.94
N PRO A 105 -22.23 5.98 20.30
CA PRO A 105 -23.18 5.11 21.00
C PRO A 105 -22.48 3.95 21.72
N ILE A 106 -21.36 3.43 21.21
CA ILE A 106 -20.59 2.39 21.88
C ILE A 106 -20.00 2.92 23.18
N THR A 107 -19.32 4.08 23.13
CA THR A 107 -18.77 4.71 24.34
C THR A 107 -19.88 5.04 25.36
N LYS A 108 -21.05 5.56 24.91
CA LYS A 108 -22.20 5.77 25.79
C LYS A 108 -22.71 4.46 26.39
N GLY A 109 -22.75 3.37 25.61
CA GLY A 109 -23.14 2.05 26.09
C GLY A 109 -22.20 1.52 27.18
N LEU A 110 -20.89 1.65 26.98
CA LEU A 110 -19.86 1.28 27.98
C LEU A 110 -20.01 2.09 29.28
N LEU A 111 -20.14 3.43 29.18
CA LEU A 111 -20.36 4.28 30.33
C LEU A 111 -21.68 3.98 31.08
N THR A 112 -22.74 3.63 30.35
CA THR A 112 -24.01 3.23 30.96
C THR A 112 -23.89 1.92 31.70
N LEU A 113 -23.07 0.98 31.19
CA LEU A 113 -22.81 -0.30 31.85
C LEU A 113 -22.10 -0.13 33.20
N GLU A 114 -21.24 0.90 33.33
CA GLU A 114 -20.60 1.20 34.63
C GLU A 114 -21.59 1.59 35.72
N MET A 115 -22.76 2.12 35.33
CA MET A 115 -23.84 2.52 36.26
C MET A 115 -24.75 1.35 36.66
N ILE A 116 -24.61 0.19 36.05
CA ILE A 116 -25.43 -0.99 36.33
C ILE A 116 -24.72 -1.85 37.39
N GLU A 117 -25.48 -2.38 38.35
CA GLU A 117 -24.95 -3.32 39.35
C GLU A 117 -24.34 -4.56 38.67
N ASP A 118 -23.27 -5.09 39.27
CA ASP A 118 -22.53 -6.23 38.74
C ASP A 118 -23.39 -7.48 38.65
N ASN A 119 -23.62 -7.94 37.45
CA ASN A 119 -24.32 -9.20 37.15
C ASN A 119 -23.84 -9.80 35.83
N LYS A 120 -24.21 -11.06 35.60
CA LYS A 120 -23.84 -11.80 34.39
C LYS A 120 -24.24 -11.12 33.07
N TYR A 121 -25.27 -10.31 33.07
CA TYR A 121 -25.72 -9.56 31.88
C TYR A 121 -24.86 -8.35 31.63
N LYS A 122 -24.39 -7.64 32.66
CA LYS A 122 -23.42 -6.54 32.56
C LYS A 122 -22.12 -7.01 31.94
N GLU A 123 -21.54 -8.13 32.44
CA GLU A 123 -20.32 -8.72 31.86
C GLU A 123 -20.49 -9.07 30.38
N ARG A 124 -21.64 -9.68 30.04
CA ARG A 124 -21.96 -10.06 28.66
C ARG A 124 -22.09 -8.84 27.75
N LEU A 125 -22.77 -7.78 28.17
CA LEU A 125 -22.95 -6.53 27.44
C LEU A 125 -21.62 -5.80 27.30
N ASN A 126 -20.81 -5.74 28.36
CA ASN A 126 -19.46 -5.17 28.31
C ASN A 126 -18.62 -5.89 27.24
N GLY A 127 -18.61 -7.21 27.20
CA GLY A 127 -17.93 -7.98 26.15
C GLY A 127 -18.43 -7.66 24.73
N VAL A 128 -19.74 -7.38 24.55
CA VAL A 128 -20.29 -6.98 23.24
C VAL A 128 -19.81 -5.59 22.84
N PHE A 129 -19.87 -4.61 23.72
CA PHE A 129 -19.46 -3.23 23.41
C PHE A 129 -17.95 -3.12 23.18
N THR A 130 -17.15 -3.77 24.00
CA THR A 130 -15.69 -3.85 23.78
C THR A 130 -15.37 -4.47 22.44
N ARG A 131 -16.08 -5.54 22.05
CA ARG A 131 -15.91 -6.17 20.75
C ARG A 131 -16.29 -5.25 19.58
N LEU A 132 -17.35 -4.45 19.72
CA LEU A 132 -17.74 -3.46 18.72
C LEU A 132 -16.69 -2.34 18.60
N GLU A 133 -16.13 -1.89 19.72
CA GLU A 133 -15.04 -0.90 19.73
C GLU A 133 -13.79 -1.40 18.98
N ILE A 134 -13.38 -2.64 19.25
CA ILE A 134 -12.26 -3.27 18.53
C ILE A 134 -12.54 -3.29 17.04
N LEU A 135 -13.74 -3.73 16.60
CA LEU A 135 -14.11 -3.76 15.18
C LEU A 135 -14.01 -2.39 14.52
N ILE A 136 -14.52 -1.36 15.16
CA ILE A 136 -14.50 -0.01 14.60
C ILE A 136 -13.05 0.49 14.46
N ASN A 137 -12.20 0.22 15.45
CA ASN A 137 -10.79 0.61 15.41
C ASN A 137 -10.02 -0.17 14.32
N GLU A 138 -10.30 -1.46 14.13
CA GLU A 138 -9.74 -2.27 13.03
C GLU A 138 -10.20 -1.75 11.65
N PHE A 139 -11.48 -1.40 11.50
CA PHE A 139 -12.01 -0.78 10.28
C PHE A 139 -11.37 0.58 9.99
N ALA A 140 -11.16 1.40 11.02
CA ALA A 140 -10.48 2.69 10.88
C ALA A 140 -9.05 2.53 10.39
N ALA A 141 -8.32 1.54 10.91
CA ALA A 141 -6.97 1.23 10.46
C ALA A 141 -6.95 0.78 8.99
N ILE A 142 -7.86 -0.13 8.59
CA ILE A 142 -7.99 -0.57 7.19
C ILE A 142 -8.28 0.61 6.26
N GLU A 143 -9.23 1.48 6.63
CA GLU A 143 -9.57 2.64 5.81
C GLU A 143 -8.40 3.59 5.65
N GLN A 144 -7.66 3.86 6.71
CA GLN A 144 -6.47 4.72 6.67
C GLN A 144 -5.41 4.16 5.71
N ILE A 145 -5.22 2.84 5.70
CA ILE A 145 -4.23 2.16 4.85
C ILE A 145 -4.71 2.10 3.39
N THR A 146 -5.98 1.74 3.15
CA THR A 146 -6.52 1.55 1.79
C THR A 146 -6.85 2.85 1.08
N SER A 147 -6.93 3.96 1.81
CA SER A 147 -7.19 5.29 1.24
C SER A 147 -6.06 5.86 0.38
N GLY A 148 -4.97 5.12 0.23
CA GLY A 148 -3.90 5.35 -0.73
C GLY A 148 -2.64 5.93 -0.11
N ALA A 149 -1.51 5.55 -0.67
CA ALA A 149 -0.15 5.97 -0.26
C ALA A 149 0.07 7.50 -0.19
N ALA A 150 -0.85 8.31 -0.71
CA ALA A 150 -0.79 9.77 -0.69
C ALA A 150 -0.96 10.40 0.71
N PHE A 151 -1.45 9.64 1.69
CA PHE A 151 -1.67 10.13 3.05
C PHE A 151 -0.74 9.50 4.09
N ILE A 152 0.22 8.66 3.67
CA ILE A 152 1.19 8.05 4.58
C ILE A 152 2.20 9.11 4.98
N ASN A 153 2.16 9.51 6.25
CA ASN A 153 3.05 10.53 6.81
C ASN A 153 4.32 9.88 7.36
N ARG A 154 5.21 9.46 6.45
CA ARG A 154 6.51 8.89 6.85
C ARG A 154 7.41 9.96 7.41
N LYS A 155 7.97 9.71 8.58
CA LYS A 155 8.98 10.53 9.23
C LYS A 155 10.04 9.64 9.89
N LYS A 156 11.16 10.22 10.23
CA LYS A 156 12.25 9.57 10.95
C LYS A 156 11.88 9.42 12.43
N TYR A 157 11.83 8.18 12.92
CA TYR A 157 11.58 7.84 14.33
C TYR A 157 12.62 6.82 14.81
N ASN A 158 12.94 6.85 16.10
CA ASN A 158 13.70 5.76 16.70
C ASN A 158 12.81 4.52 16.77
N ILE A 159 13.36 3.35 16.43
CA ILE A 159 12.61 2.09 16.48
C ILE A 159 12.12 1.75 17.91
N LEU A 160 12.87 2.16 18.94
CA LEU A 160 12.48 1.98 20.34
C LEU A 160 11.19 2.74 20.66
N ASP A 161 11.05 3.99 20.20
CA ASP A 161 9.83 4.79 20.44
C ASP A 161 8.60 4.10 19.83
N VAL A 162 8.76 3.48 18.67
CA VAL A 162 7.68 2.74 17.99
C VAL A 162 7.31 1.46 18.76
N LEU A 163 8.32 0.74 19.27
CA LEU A 163 8.12 -0.49 20.05
C LEU A 163 7.45 -0.19 21.40
N ASP A 164 7.90 0.85 22.08
CA ASP A 164 7.36 1.24 23.39
C ASP A 164 5.90 1.68 23.27
N GLU A 165 5.57 2.50 22.27
CA GLU A 165 4.18 2.86 21.96
C GLU A 165 3.32 1.63 21.62
N ALA A 166 3.88 0.67 20.85
CA ALA A 166 3.15 -0.56 20.50
C ALA A 166 2.85 -1.43 21.73
N LYS A 167 3.78 -1.51 22.70
CA LYS A 167 3.57 -2.21 23.97
C LYS A 167 2.51 -1.51 24.82
N GLU A 168 2.59 -0.18 24.92
CA GLU A 168 1.63 0.61 25.70
C GLU A 168 0.20 0.43 25.15
N ILE A 169 0.02 0.53 23.82
CA ILE A 169 -1.30 0.31 23.18
C ILE A 169 -1.77 -1.13 23.33
N ALA A 170 -0.88 -2.12 23.34
CA ALA A 170 -1.24 -3.52 23.57
C ALA A 170 -1.73 -3.77 25.01
N MET A 171 -1.52 -2.84 25.94
CA MET A 171 -1.90 -2.96 27.36
C MET A 171 -1.47 -4.30 27.97
N ARG A 172 -0.25 -4.73 27.68
CA ARG A 172 0.30 -6.01 28.15
C ARG A 172 1.43 -5.75 29.15
N ASP A 173 1.52 -6.63 30.13
CA ASP A 173 2.63 -6.60 31.08
C ASP A 173 3.96 -6.85 30.35
N ASP A 174 5.00 -6.12 30.71
CA ASP A 174 6.36 -6.32 30.18
C ASP A 174 6.87 -7.77 30.41
N SER A 175 6.27 -8.50 31.35
CA SER A 175 6.58 -9.89 31.61
C SER A 175 6.22 -10.84 30.45
N ASN A 176 5.27 -10.46 29.60
CA ASN A 176 4.81 -11.26 28.46
C ASN A 176 5.55 -10.97 27.15
N ILE A 177 6.41 -9.93 27.13
CA ILE A 177 7.10 -9.46 25.94
C ILE A 177 8.60 -9.41 26.21
N ARG A 178 9.41 -10.03 25.36
CA ARG A 178 10.86 -9.94 25.43
C ARG A 178 11.42 -9.42 24.12
N ILE A 179 12.22 -8.34 24.16
CA ILE A 179 12.81 -7.72 22.97
C ILE A 179 14.32 -7.96 23.00
N PHE A 180 14.86 -8.46 21.89
CA PHE A 180 16.29 -8.57 21.64
C PHE A 180 16.67 -7.70 20.45
N MET A 181 17.56 -6.75 20.68
CA MET A 181 18.08 -5.83 19.69
C MET A 181 19.53 -5.47 20.09
N GLU A 182 20.45 -5.49 19.14
CA GLU A 182 21.85 -5.17 19.40
C GLU A 182 22.05 -3.66 19.55
N GLU A 183 21.57 -2.88 18.58
CA GLU A 183 21.69 -1.43 18.57
C GLU A 183 20.39 -0.76 18.12
N SER A 184 20.10 0.41 18.66
CA SER A 184 18.97 1.24 18.25
C SER A 184 19.28 1.95 16.91
N PHE A 185 18.28 2.11 16.07
CA PHE A 185 18.37 2.78 14.77
C PHE A 185 17.12 3.56 14.44
N PHE A 186 17.22 4.42 13.42
CA PHE A 186 16.10 5.21 12.95
C PHE A 186 15.41 4.57 11.74
N VAL A 187 14.08 4.64 11.72
CA VAL A 187 13.23 4.18 10.62
C VAL A 187 12.40 5.31 10.04
N ASN A 188 12.19 5.30 8.73
CA ASN A 188 11.33 6.26 8.01
C ASN A 188 9.97 5.61 7.73
N VAL A 189 9.06 5.72 8.68
CA VAL A 189 7.76 5.06 8.67
C VAL A 189 6.64 6.03 9.05
N ASP A 190 5.39 5.66 8.75
CA ASP A 190 4.24 6.27 9.41
C ASP A 190 4.12 5.69 10.82
N PHE A 191 4.34 6.53 11.83
CA PHE A 191 4.42 6.12 13.23
C PHE A 191 3.19 5.31 13.67
N LYS A 192 1.99 5.84 13.41
CA LYS A 192 0.73 5.21 13.85
C LYS A 192 0.49 3.86 13.16
N LEU A 193 0.72 3.81 11.86
CA LEU A 193 0.52 2.57 11.10
C LEU A 193 1.53 1.51 11.53
N PHE A 194 2.81 1.86 11.63
CA PHE A 194 3.85 0.91 11.96
C PHE A 194 3.72 0.39 13.40
N THR A 195 3.38 1.28 14.35
CA THR A 195 2.99 0.92 15.72
C THR A 195 1.80 -0.06 15.75
N THR A 196 0.77 0.19 14.90
CA THR A 196 -0.39 -0.71 14.79
C THR A 196 0.02 -2.10 14.27
N ALA A 197 0.94 -2.18 13.31
CA ALA A 197 1.42 -3.46 12.82
C ALA A 197 2.16 -4.26 13.90
N ILE A 198 3.07 -3.63 14.65
CA ILE A 198 3.80 -4.26 15.75
C ILE A 198 2.83 -4.70 16.86
N LYS A 199 1.91 -3.83 17.26
CA LYS A 199 0.86 -4.14 18.25
C LYS A 199 0.03 -5.35 17.85
N ASN A 200 -0.40 -5.45 16.60
CA ASN A 200 -1.16 -6.60 16.12
C ASN A 200 -0.33 -7.90 16.17
N MET A 201 0.97 -7.83 15.91
CA MET A 201 1.85 -9.00 16.05
C MET A 201 2.07 -9.39 17.51
N ILE A 202 2.22 -8.43 18.42
CA ILE A 202 2.29 -8.68 19.86
C ILE A 202 1.01 -9.38 20.34
N ASP A 203 -0.16 -8.82 20.02
CA ASP A 203 -1.44 -9.42 20.40
C ASP A 203 -1.64 -10.83 19.83
N ASN A 204 -1.28 -11.04 18.56
CA ASN A 204 -1.34 -12.37 17.95
C ASN A 204 -0.36 -13.34 18.62
N GLY A 205 0.87 -12.91 18.87
CA GLY A 205 1.89 -13.71 19.53
C GLY A 205 1.43 -14.17 20.91
N ILE A 206 0.96 -13.28 21.76
CA ILE A 206 0.47 -13.60 23.11
C ILE A 206 -0.80 -14.46 23.06
N LYS A 207 -1.75 -14.11 22.21
CA LYS A 207 -3.05 -14.79 22.09
C LYS A 207 -2.92 -16.23 21.62
N HIS A 208 -1.99 -16.52 20.72
CA HIS A 208 -1.79 -17.81 20.11
C HIS A 208 -0.60 -18.57 20.68
N SER A 209 0.05 -18.05 21.73
CA SER A 209 1.09 -18.76 22.44
C SER A 209 0.50 -19.68 23.51
N GLU A 210 1.19 -20.79 23.79
CA GLU A 210 0.85 -21.72 24.85
C GLU A 210 1.21 -21.19 26.24
N ASP A 211 2.24 -20.33 26.31
CA ASP A 211 2.77 -19.75 27.54
C ASP A 211 2.39 -18.27 27.74
N GLY A 212 1.60 -17.69 26.83
CA GLY A 212 1.18 -16.28 26.87
C GLY A 212 2.32 -15.30 26.64
N PHE A 213 3.38 -15.75 25.93
CA PHE A 213 4.62 -15.01 25.76
C PHE A 213 4.95 -14.77 24.27
N VAL A 214 5.53 -13.61 23.96
CA VAL A 214 6.07 -13.27 22.66
C VAL A 214 7.48 -12.72 22.78
N GLN A 215 8.39 -13.21 21.93
CA GLN A 215 9.74 -12.70 21.77
C GLN A 215 9.84 -11.94 20.46
N ILE A 216 10.49 -10.78 20.49
CA ILE A 216 10.71 -9.91 19.32
C ILE A 216 12.22 -9.78 19.14
N ASP A 217 12.73 -10.34 18.04
CA ASP A 217 14.15 -10.21 17.68
C ASP A 217 14.26 -9.22 16.51
N ILE A 218 15.11 -8.21 16.70
CA ILE A 218 15.36 -7.18 15.70
C ILE A 218 16.80 -7.30 15.23
N ILE A 219 16.95 -7.65 13.98
CA ILE A 219 18.23 -7.88 13.31
C ILE A 219 18.25 -7.05 12.02
N ASP A 220 19.43 -6.76 11.49
CA ASP A 220 19.73 -5.85 10.37
C ASP A 220 18.68 -5.74 9.24
N ASP A 221 18.02 -6.85 8.87
CA ASP A 221 17.12 -6.89 7.72
C ASP A 221 15.68 -7.33 8.03
N TYR A 222 15.39 -7.66 9.29
CA TYR A 222 14.06 -8.09 9.69
C TYR A 222 13.75 -7.85 11.16
N ILE A 223 12.45 -7.78 11.46
CA ILE A 223 11.91 -7.93 12.81
C ILE A 223 11.21 -9.30 12.85
N CYS A 224 11.56 -10.15 13.81
CA CYS A 224 10.97 -11.48 13.98
C CYS A 224 10.17 -11.55 15.27
N PHE A 225 8.89 -11.90 15.17
CA PHE A 225 8.00 -12.18 16.28
C PHE A 225 7.91 -13.70 16.47
N LYS A 226 8.25 -14.18 17.66
CA LYS A 226 8.32 -15.59 18.01
C LYS A 226 7.35 -15.91 19.12
N ASN A 227 6.53 -16.95 18.93
CA ASN A 227 5.68 -17.48 19.98
C ASN A 227 5.59 -19.01 19.88
N ARG A 228 5.54 -19.71 21.02
CA ARG A 228 5.30 -21.14 21.08
C ARG A 228 3.83 -21.43 20.85
N GLY A 229 3.53 -22.40 20.00
CA GLY A 229 2.14 -22.79 19.73
C GLY A 229 2.02 -23.66 18.48
N PRO A 230 0.81 -24.11 18.14
CA PRO A 230 0.58 -24.94 16.97
C PRO A 230 0.88 -24.18 15.67
N GLU A 231 1.32 -24.93 14.67
CA GLU A 231 1.50 -24.44 13.30
C GLU A 231 0.21 -23.86 12.73
N LEU A 232 0.33 -22.88 11.81
CA LEU A 232 -0.81 -22.38 11.07
C LEU A 232 -1.45 -23.50 10.24
N ASN A 233 -2.78 -23.64 10.32
CA ASN A 233 -3.51 -24.67 9.57
C ASN A 233 -3.56 -24.44 8.06
N ASN A 234 -3.29 -23.22 7.60
CA ASN A 234 -3.29 -22.79 6.20
C ASN A 234 -2.06 -21.95 5.91
N THR A 235 -1.86 -21.60 4.63
CA THR A 235 -0.75 -20.74 4.22
C THR A 235 -0.88 -19.32 4.78
N LEU A 236 0.22 -18.58 4.86
CA LEU A 236 0.21 -17.20 5.30
C LEU A 236 -0.71 -16.33 4.41
N GLU A 237 -0.71 -16.57 3.08
CA GLU A 237 -1.55 -15.87 2.12
C GLU A 237 -3.05 -15.99 2.43
N TYR A 238 -3.48 -17.12 2.98
CA TYR A 238 -4.85 -17.29 3.44
C TYR A 238 -5.17 -16.34 4.60
N TYR A 239 -4.26 -16.24 5.59
CA TYR A 239 -4.47 -15.38 6.77
C TYR A 239 -4.24 -13.90 6.53
N THR A 240 -3.58 -13.53 5.44
CA THR A 240 -3.45 -12.14 4.99
C THR A 240 -4.63 -11.64 4.16
N GLN A 241 -5.67 -12.45 3.96
CA GLN A 241 -6.96 -11.99 3.43
C GLN A 241 -7.85 -11.46 4.56
N ALA A 242 -8.64 -10.43 4.27
CA ALA A 242 -9.56 -9.88 5.26
C ALA A 242 -10.64 -10.91 5.69
N PHE A 243 -10.97 -10.92 6.98
CA PHE A 243 -12.00 -11.78 7.58
C PHE A 243 -11.71 -13.28 7.57
N THR A 244 -10.46 -13.69 7.44
CA THR A 244 -10.04 -15.09 7.53
C THR A 244 -9.64 -15.47 8.96
N GLN A 245 -10.10 -16.61 9.42
CA GLN A 245 -9.83 -17.10 10.79
C GLN A 245 -9.27 -18.52 10.74
N GLY A 246 -8.24 -18.79 11.54
CA GLY A 246 -7.59 -20.12 11.63
C GLY A 246 -8.25 -21.10 12.58
N SER A 247 -9.07 -20.65 13.51
CA SER A 247 -9.73 -21.49 14.49
C SER A 247 -11.16 -21.03 14.78
N LYS A 248 -12.00 -21.96 15.27
CA LYS A 248 -13.38 -21.68 15.70
C LYS A 248 -13.48 -20.76 16.94
N GLN A 249 -12.39 -20.20 17.41
CA GLN A 249 -12.40 -19.23 18.51
C GLN A 249 -13.01 -17.91 18.05
N LYS A 250 -14.20 -17.61 18.57
CA LYS A 250 -15.03 -16.44 18.24
C LYS A 250 -14.46 -15.08 18.66
N SER A 251 -13.20 -14.99 19.05
CA SER A 251 -12.63 -13.81 19.71
C SER A 251 -11.88 -12.81 18.80
N SER A 252 -11.69 -13.10 17.51
CA SER A 252 -11.07 -12.18 16.55
C SER A 252 -11.83 -12.17 15.24
N PHE A 253 -11.69 -11.09 14.46
CA PHE A 253 -12.39 -10.94 13.18
C PHE A 253 -11.56 -11.39 11.98
N GLY A 254 -10.33 -11.84 12.20
CA GLY A 254 -9.42 -12.25 11.13
C GLY A 254 -8.89 -11.05 10.31
N LEU A 255 -8.75 -9.89 10.94
CA LEU A 255 -8.24 -8.67 10.31
C LEU A 255 -6.80 -8.35 10.69
N GLY A 256 -6.30 -8.87 11.82
CA GLY A 256 -4.98 -8.51 12.35
C GLY A 256 -3.83 -8.71 11.35
N LEU A 257 -3.68 -9.93 10.81
CA LEU A 257 -2.61 -10.23 9.83
C LEU A 257 -2.82 -9.53 8.49
N TYR A 258 -4.07 -9.32 8.06
CA TYR A 258 -4.40 -8.51 6.89
C TYR A 258 -3.91 -7.06 7.07
N ILE A 259 -4.19 -6.44 8.22
CA ILE A 259 -3.73 -5.08 8.56
C ILE A 259 -2.20 -5.04 8.56
N VAL A 260 -1.54 -6.00 9.21
CA VAL A 260 -0.07 -6.09 9.25
C VAL A 260 0.50 -6.16 7.84
N ASN A 261 0.03 -7.11 7.02
CA ASN A 261 0.53 -7.27 5.66
C ASN A 261 0.36 -5.99 4.83
N THR A 262 -0.81 -5.37 4.88
CA THR A 262 -1.10 -4.14 4.13
C THR A 262 -0.21 -2.98 4.59
N ILE A 263 0.03 -2.83 5.90
CA ILE A 263 0.94 -1.81 6.42
C ILE A 263 2.36 -2.05 5.93
N LEU A 264 2.85 -3.29 5.99
CA LEU A 264 4.20 -3.63 5.53
C LEU A 264 4.37 -3.35 4.04
N GLU A 265 3.43 -3.78 3.19
CA GLU A 265 3.44 -3.51 1.76
C GLU A 265 3.51 -2.00 1.46
N THR A 266 2.75 -1.19 2.19
CA THR A 266 2.79 0.27 2.03
C THR A 266 4.13 0.88 2.45
N HIS A 267 4.93 0.20 3.27
CA HIS A 267 6.28 0.61 3.68
C HIS A 267 7.39 -0.06 2.82
N GLY A 268 7.04 -0.89 1.82
CA GLY A 268 8.00 -1.60 0.99
C GLY A 268 8.63 -2.81 1.69
N MET A 269 7.99 -3.28 2.74
CA MET A 269 8.34 -4.46 3.52
C MET A 269 7.42 -5.63 3.16
N LYS A 270 7.76 -6.84 3.63
CA LYS A 270 6.98 -8.06 3.38
C LYS A 270 6.79 -8.83 4.69
N LEU A 271 5.58 -9.34 4.90
CA LEU A 271 5.30 -10.34 5.93
C LEU A 271 5.70 -11.73 5.44
N ASP A 272 6.39 -12.50 6.29
CA ASP A 272 6.79 -13.87 6.01
C ASP A 272 6.58 -14.73 7.25
N TYR A 273 6.46 -16.06 7.07
CA TYR A 273 6.17 -17.00 8.16
C TYR A 273 6.96 -18.28 7.99
N LEU A 274 7.50 -18.76 9.12
CA LEU A 274 8.12 -20.07 9.25
C LEU A 274 7.63 -20.73 10.53
N TYR A 275 7.62 -22.06 10.54
CA TYR A 275 7.35 -22.85 11.73
C TYR A 275 8.51 -23.81 11.97
N GLU A 276 9.13 -23.71 13.14
CA GLU A 276 10.29 -24.52 13.51
C GLU A 276 10.19 -24.91 14.99
N ASP A 277 10.36 -26.20 15.28
CA ASP A 277 10.47 -26.76 16.64
C ASP A 277 9.36 -26.32 17.62
N GLY A 278 8.11 -26.24 17.15
CA GLY A 278 6.97 -25.81 17.98
C GLY A 278 6.88 -24.30 18.16
N VAL A 279 7.63 -23.52 17.37
CA VAL A 279 7.65 -22.04 17.44
C VAL A 279 7.18 -21.46 16.13
N ASN A 280 6.21 -20.56 16.22
CA ASN A 280 5.78 -19.73 15.11
C ASN A 280 6.72 -18.53 14.98
N LEU A 281 7.23 -18.29 13.78
CA LEU A 281 8.19 -17.25 13.44
C LEU A 281 7.56 -16.35 12.36
N PHE A 282 7.15 -15.12 12.73
CA PHE A 282 6.62 -14.13 11.80
C PHE A 282 7.67 -13.05 11.56
N TYR A 283 8.00 -12.81 10.29
CA TYR A 283 9.05 -11.89 9.91
C TYR A 283 8.49 -10.66 9.18
N PHE A 284 8.92 -9.49 9.61
CA PHE A 284 8.86 -8.27 8.80
C PHE A 284 10.16 -8.16 8.01
N ARG A 285 10.16 -8.66 6.76
CA ARG A 285 11.32 -8.68 5.87
C ARG A 285 11.55 -7.35 5.18
N ASN A 286 12.79 -7.13 4.72
CA ASN A 286 13.21 -5.92 4.00
C ASN A 286 13.20 -4.67 4.89
N LEU A 287 13.61 -4.82 6.15
CA LEU A 287 13.67 -3.71 7.12
C LEU A 287 14.62 -2.59 6.64
N LYS A 288 15.68 -2.95 5.92
CA LYS A 288 16.63 -1.98 5.31
C LYS A 288 15.97 -0.95 4.41
N SER A 289 14.81 -1.25 3.82
CA SER A 289 14.07 -0.30 2.97
C SER A 289 13.54 0.92 3.74
N VAL A 290 13.41 0.81 5.04
CA VAL A 290 12.90 1.87 5.92
C VAL A 290 13.95 2.40 6.90
N ILE A 291 15.11 1.75 7.04
CA ILE A 291 16.21 2.25 7.89
C ILE A 291 16.79 3.52 7.28
N VAL A 292 17.01 4.52 8.12
CA VAL A 292 17.62 5.80 7.76
C VAL A 292 18.93 5.93 8.53
N LYS A 293 20.03 6.16 7.81
CA LYS A 293 21.30 6.51 8.44
C LYS A 293 21.16 7.85 9.16
N GLU A 294 21.90 8.01 10.25
CA GLU A 294 21.96 9.26 11.01
C GLU A 294 22.28 10.49 10.16
#